data_d56658297b53eef299a08167101cf5a8
#
_entry.id   d56658297b53eef299a08167101cf5a8
#
_cell.length_a   1.000
_cell.length_b   1.000
_cell.length_c   1.000
_cell.angle_alpha   90.00
_cell.angle_beta   90.00
_cell.angle_gamma   90.00
#
_symmetry.space_group_name_H-M   'P 1'
#
loop_
_entity.id
_entity.type
_entity.pdbx_description
1 polymer ?
#
loop_
_entity_poly.entity_id
_entity_poly.type
_entity_poly.pdbx_seq_one_letter_code
_entity_poly.pdbx_strand_id
1 'polypeptide(L)'
;VFMVGDVKQSIYRFRLARPELFMDKYEKYSRQSGPYQMIELQQNFRSRESVLTSVNDVFYQIMTKNLGGITYTPETALYPGAVFEEVNRKTVCGPGLEEGESDTQESGPVSFLAGTPTELLMVDTGAEALKQLDEDSLDYTAKELEARLIAGRIRQLVSQGQGILVWDKSRGAYRRARYGDMVILLRSMTGWSEVFVNVLMNEGIPAFAQTRTGYFNTVEVETVLSLLSVVDNPMQDIPLAAVMRSPIVGMDDEEMAWMMAAYKRNS
;
A
#
# COMPACT_ATOMS: atom_id res chain seq x y z
N VAL A 1 29.07 -13.61 20.29
CA VAL A 1 27.68 -13.46 19.78
C VAL A 1 27.68 -12.28 18.84
N PHE A 2 27.13 -12.46 17.66
CA PHE A 2 26.94 -11.42 16.64
C PHE A 2 25.44 -11.10 16.55
N MET A 3 25.09 -9.81 16.62
CA MET A 3 23.71 -9.34 16.59
C MET A 3 23.58 -8.23 15.53
N VAL A 4 22.55 -8.29 14.73
CA VAL A 4 22.20 -7.24 13.77
C VAL A 4 20.75 -6.83 14.03
N GLY A 5 20.47 -5.55 14.02
CA GLY A 5 19.11 -5.04 14.20
C GLY A 5 19.03 -3.54 14.02
N ASP A 6 17.81 -3.05 13.92
CA ASP A 6 17.49 -1.63 13.89
C ASP A 6 16.30 -1.39 14.83
N VAL A 7 16.54 -0.71 15.94
CA VAL A 7 15.51 -0.42 16.94
C VAL A 7 14.40 0.46 16.38
N LYS A 8 14.72 1.33 15.39
CA LYS A 8 13.73 2.18 14.71
C LYS A 8 12.66 1.35 13.96
N GLN A 9 12.99 0.09 13.59
CA GLN A 9 12.10 -0.84 12.91
C GLN A 9 11.40 -1.81 13.85
N SER A 10 11.36 -1.55 15.16
CA SER A 10 10.71 -2.39 16.16
C SER A 10 9.18 -2.27 16.13
N ILE A 11 8.58 -2.55 14.98
CA ILE A 11 7.13 -2.45 14.73
C ILE A 11 6.31 -3.54 15.44
N TYR A 12 6.94 -4.59 15.94
CA TYR A 12 6.28 -5.71 16.63
C TYR A 12 6.35 -5.63 18.16
N ARG A 13 6.58 -4.46 18.75
CA ARG A 13 6.60 -4.28 20.20
C ARG A 13 5.31 -4.79 20.87
N PHE A 14 4.17 -4.62 20.23
CA PHE A 14 2.88 -5.13 20.68
C PHE A 14 2.80 -6.68 20.73
N ARG A 15 3.75 -7.40 20.12
CA ARG A 15 3.89 -8.87 20.20
C ARG A 15 4.96 -9.31 21.19
N LEU A 16 5.17 -8.53 22.25
CA LEU A 16 6.16 -8.79 23.30
C LEU A 16 7.62 -8.76 22.80
N ALA A 17 7.91 -8.17 21.66
CA ALA A 17 9.28 -7.89 21.26
C ALA A 17 9.91 -6.91 22.25
N ARG A 18 11.12 -7.22 22.72
CA ARG A 18 11.84 -6.43 23.72
C ARG A 18 13.06 -5.75 23.09
N PRO A 19 12.87 -4.60 22.43
CA PRO A 19 13.98 -3.83 21.86
C PRO A 19 14.99 -3.35 22.91
N GLU A 20 14.58 -3.28 24.17
CA GLU A 20 15.43 -2.88 25.30
C GLU A 20 16.67 -3.78 25.43
N LEU A 21 16.57 -5.06 25.10
CA LEU A 21 17.73 -5.98 25.12
C LEU A 21 18.79 -5.61 24.08
N PHE A 22 18.37 -5.11 22.94
CA PHE A 22 19.28 -4.60 21.91
C PHE A 22 19.88 -3.26 22.34
N MET A 23 19.04 -2.36 22.89
CA MET A 23 19.48 -1.05 23.37
C MET A 23 20.49 -1.14 24.50
N ASP A 24 20.32 -2.10 25.44
CA ASP A 24 21.29 -2.37 26.49
C ASP A 24 22.69 -2.70 25.92
N LYS A 25 22.74 -3.42 24.79
CA LYS A 25 24.00 -3.69 24.09
C LYS A 25 24.51 -2.46 23.35
N TYR A 26 23.63 -1.74 22.67
CA TYR A 26 23.94 -0.51 21.96
C TYR A 26 24.59 0.54 22.89
N GLU A 27 24.08 0.69 24.11
CA GLU A 27 24.62 1.63 25.13
C GLU A 27 25.96 1.16 25.75
N LYS A 28 26.15 -0.16 25.86
CA LYS A 28 27.33 -0.74 26.55
C LYS A 28 28.51 -1.00 25.62
N TYR A 29 28.26 -1.20 24.33
CA TYR A 29 29.31 -1.58 23.38
C TYR A 29 30.05 -0.34 22.86
N SER A 30 31.36 -0.50 22.61
CA SER A 30 32.23 0.57 22.16
C SER A 30 32.30 0.59 20.63
N ARG A 31 32.46 1.78 20.04
CA ARG A 31 32.81 1.93 18.63
C ARG A 31 34.26 1.51 18.34
N GLN A 32 35.11 1.39 19.36
CA GLN A 32 36.48 0.92 19.20
C GLN A 32 36.51 -0.61 19.08
N SER A 33 37.53 -1.09 18.36
CA SER A 33 37.74 -2.53 18.21
C SER A 33 38.00 -3.20 19.56
N GLY A 34 37.30 -4.30 19.82
CA GLY A 34 37.39 -5.02 21.08
C GLY A 34 36.36 -6.16 21.16
N PRO A 35 36.30 -6.84 22.31
CA PRO A 35 35.39 -7.97 22.52
C PRO A 35 33.90 -7.56 22.54
N TYR A 36 33.62 -6.27 22.77
CA TYR A 36 32.28 -5.69 22.79
C TYR A 36 32.25 -4.49 21.83
N GLN A 37 32.25 -4.78 20.54
CA GLN A 37 32.30 -3.77 19.49
C GLN A 37 30.90 -3.51 18.92
N MET A 38 30.59 -2.22 18.70
CA MET A 38 29.41 -1.75 17.94
C MET A 38 29.86 -1.21 16.59
N ILE A 39 29.12 -1.62 15.54
CA ILE A 39 29.29 -1.10 14.17
C ILE A 39 27.97 -0.51 13.73
N GLU A 40 27.96 0.78 13.42
CA GLU A 40 26.78 1.49 12.93
C GLU A 40 26.77 1.50 11.40
N LEU A 41 25.66 1.01 10.84
CA LEU A 41 25.41 1.03 9.40
C LEU A 41 24.41 2.15 9.09
N GLN A 42 24.89 3.30 8.68
CA GLN A 42 24.08 4.51 8.46
C GLN A 42 23.65 4.67 6.99
N GLN A 43 24.34 4.02 6.06
CA GLN A 43 24.09 4.19 4.64
C GLN A 43 22.90 3.37 4.17
N ASN A 44 21.99 4.04 3.45
CA ASN A 44 20.83 3.42 2.80
C ASN A 44 21.06 3.33 1.30
N PHE A 45 21.04 2.11 0.77
CA PHE A 45 21.27 1.81 -0.65
C PHE A 45 19.96 1.58 -1.43
N ARG A 46 18.80 1.82 -0.81
CA ARG A 46 17.48 1.56 -1.39
C ARG A 46 16.79 2.82 -1.87
N SER A 47 16.86 3.86 -1.06
CA SER A 47 16.05 5.08 -1.24
C SER A 47 16.88 6.23 -1.78
N ARG A 48 16.22 7.11 -2.53
CA ARG A 48 16.82 8.38 -2.98
C ARG A 48 17.02 9.32 -1.79
N GLU A 49 17.96 10.26 -1.96
CA GLU A 49 18.28 11.26 -0.95
C GLU A 49 17.07 12.08 -0.50
N SER A 50 16.20 12.50 -1.43
CA SER A 50 14.98 13.25 -1.11
C SER A 50 14.06 12.50 -0.14
N VAL A 51 13.96 11.19 -0.27
CA VAL A 51 13.17 10.33 0.65
C VAL A 51 13.84 10.25 2.01
N LEU A 52 15.15 10.05 2.05
CA LEU A 52 15.90 9.93 3.31
C LEU A 52 15.90 11.24 4.08
N THR A 53 16.10 12.38 3.40
CA THR A 53 16.04 13.71 4.01
C THR A 53 14.68 13.96 4.62
N SER A 54 13.61 13.68 3.90
CA SER A 54 12.24 13.84 4.41
C SER A 54 11.97 12.97 5.62
N VAL A 55 12.42 11.72 5.61
CA VAL A 55 12.30 10.81 6.76
C VAL A 55 13.09 11.36 7.95
N ASN A 56 14.32 11.81 7.73
CA ASN A 56 15.14 12.40 8.78
C ASN A 56 14.48 13.65 9.38
N ASP A 57 13.96 14.56 8.55
CA ASP A 57 13.31 15.80 9.01
C ASP A 57 12.11 15.51 9.92
N VAL A 58 11.30 14.53 9.58
CA VAL A 58 10.17 14.11 10.43
C VAL A 58 10.67 13.50 11.73
N PHE A 59 11.62 12.57 11.67
CA PHE A 59 12.07 11.85 12.87
C PHE A 59 12.92 12.70 13.82
N TYR A 60 13.65 13.69 13.34
CA TYR A 60 14.29 14.68 14.21
C TYR A 60 13.30 15.44 15.10
N GLN A 61 12.08 15.66 14.61
CA GLN A 61 11.05 16.38 15.35
C GLN A 61 10.27 15.50 16.33
N ILE A 62 9.99 14.24 15.97
CA ILE A 62 9.04 13.41 16.73
C ILE A 62 9.68 12.26 17.50
N MET A 63 10.86 11.76 17.09
CA MET A 63 11.44 10.56 17.71
C MET A 63 12.33 10.95 18.90
N THR A 64 11.81 10.70 20.08
CA THR A 64 12.50 10.91 21.35
C THR A 64 12.57 9.60 22.13
N LYS A 65 13.37 9.57 23.23
CA LYS A 65 13.46 8.39 24.10
C LYS A 65 12.08 7.96 24.65
N ASN A 66 11.20 8.91 24.89
CA ASN A 66 9.83 8.66 25.38
C ASN A 66 8.88 8.20 24.24
N LEU A 67 9.07 8.74 23.05
CA LEU A 67 8.29 8.41 21.86
C LEU A 67 9.22 7.72 20.84
N GLY A 68 9.24 6.40 20.81
CA GLY A 68 10.08 5.63 19.89
C GLY A 68 11.22 4.84 20.55
N GLY A 69 11.53 5.11 21.83
CA GLY A 69 12.52 4.37 22.61
C GLY A 69 13.97 4.81 22.43
N ILE A 70 14.26 5.62 21.39
CA ILE A 70 15.57 6.23 21.15
C ILE A 70 15.41 7.72 20.80
N THR A 71 16.45 8.50 21.02
CA THR A 71 16.52 9.86 20.49
C THR A 71 17.12 9.81 19.08
N TYR A 72 16.45 10.47 18.14
CA TYR A 72 16.94 10.55 16.75
C TYR A 72 18.03 11.63 16.68
N THR A 73 19.24 11.22 16.30
CA THR A 73 20.42 12.08 16.25
C THR A 73 21.10 11.91 14.87
N PRO A 74 22.05 12.77 14.50
CA PRO A 74 22.81 12.57 13.27
C PRO A 74 23.47 11.20 13.15
N GLU A 75 23.89 10.61 14.27
CA GLU A 75 24.49 9.27 14.29
C GLU A 75 23.47 8.15 13.98
N THR A 76 22.20 8.38 14.26
CA THR A 76 21.11 7.43 14.00
C THR A 76 20.35 7.72 12.71
N ALA A 77 20.62 8.86 12.06
CA ALA A 77 20.00 9.29 10.83
C ALA A 77 20.36 8.41 9.63
N LEU A 78 19.57 8.48 8.58
CA LEU A 78 19.77 7.76 7.34
C LEU A 78 20.55 8.62 6.35
N TYR A 79 21.60 8.04 5.76
CA TYR A 79 22.44 8.72 4.76
C TYR A 79 22.37 7.99 3.41
N PRO A 80 22.40 8.71 2.28
CA PRO A 80 22.41 8.09 0.96
C PRO A 80 23.69 7.28 0.76
N GLY A 81 23.55 6.01 0.40
CA GLY A 81 24.65 5.12 0.05
C GLY A 81 24.61 4.68 -1.41
N ALA A 82 23.47 4.86 -2.09
CA ALA A 82 23.30 4.54 -3.50
C ALA A 82 23.42 5.81 -4.36
N VAL A 83 24.08 5.66 -5.50
CA VAL A 83 24.07 6.64 -6.58
C VAL A 83 22.95 6.26 -7.54
N PHE A 84 22.10 7.21 -7.88
CA PHE A 84 21.03 7.04 -8.86
C PHE A 84 21.40 7.80 -10.12
N GLU A 85 21.17 7.17 -11.27
CA GLU A 85 21.37 7.81 -12.57
C GLU A 85 20.52 9.09 -12.70
N GLU A 86 21.09 10.11 -13.30
CA GLU A 86 20.35 11.33 -13.60
C GLU A 86 19.38 11.13 -14.77
N VAL A 87 18.23 11.81 -14.72
CA VAL A 87 17.29 11.82 -15.82
C VAL A 87 17.84 12.73 -16.92
N ASN A 88 18.17 12.14 -18.04
CA ASN A 88 18.53 12.86 -19.25
C ASN A 88 17.89 12.17 -20.46
N ARG A 89 17.92 12.81 -21.65
CA ARG A 89 17.29 12.26 -22.86
C ARG A 89 17.79 10.84 -23.22
N LYS A 90 19.05 10.51 -22.91
CA LYS A 90 19.66 9.20 -23.19
C LYS A 90 19.22 8.12 -22.21
N THR A 91 18.76 8.51 -21.01
CA THR A 91 18.33 7.56 -19.95
C THR A 91 16.84 7.35 -19.90
N VAL A 92 16.07 7.92 -20.83
CA VAL A 92 14.61 7.80 -20.89
C VAL A 92 14.21 6.94 -22.08
N CYS A 93 13.33 5.95 -21.85
CA CYS A 93 12.78 5.09 -22.90
C CYS A 93 11.26 4.92 -22.78
N GLY A 94 10.58 4.78 -23.94
CA GLY A 94 9.16 4.45 -24.00
C GLY A 94 8.40 5.18 -25.09
N PRO A 95 7.18 4.74 -25.46
CA PRO A 95 6.37 5.36 -26.51
C PRO A 95 6.06 6.82 -26.17
N GLY A 96 6.27 7.71 -27.13
CA GLY A 96 6.13 9.16 -26.99
C GLY A 96 7.33 9.85 -26.33
N LEU A 97 8.43 9.13 -26.12
CA LEU A 97 9.71 9.62 -25.61
C LEU A 97 10.84 9.33 -26.61
N GLU A 98 10.50 8.79 -27.80
CA GLU A 98 11.45 8.47 -28.85
C GLU A 98 11.97 9.72 -29.53
N GLU A 99 13.21 9.65 -29.99
CA GLU A 99 13.93 10.71 -30.65
C GLU A 99 13.18 11.19 -31.89
N GLY A 100 12.54 12.33 -31.80
CA GLY A 100 12.21 13.12 -32.99
C GLY A 100 13.48 13.74 -33.52
N GLU A 101 14.01 13.23 -34.62
CA GLU A 101 14.92 13.98 -35.48
C GLU A 101 14.18 15.21 -35.99
N SER A 102 14.30 16.33 -35.30
CA SER A 102 14.17 17.65 -35.91
C SER A 102 14.79 18.71 -35.01
N ASP A 103 15.89 19.28 -35.50
CA ASP A 103 16.36 20.60 -35.20
C ASP A 103 15.25 21.63 -35.46
N THR A 104 14.38 21.87 -34.50
CA THR A 104 13.61 23.12 -34.42
C THR A 104 13.12 23.32 -32.98
N GLN A 105 13.69 24.31 -32.36
CA GLN A 105 13.23 25.24 -31.33
C GLN A 105 11.93 24.92 -30.55
N GLU A 106 12.06 25.02 -29.23
CA GLU A 106 10.99 25.28 -28.25
C GLU A 106 9.99 24.16 -27.94
N SER A 107 10.44 23.02 -27.51
CA SER A 107 9.72 22.29 -26.50
C SER A 107 10.32 22.66 -25.13
N GLY A 108 9.52 23.32 -24.32
CA GLY A 108 9.90 23.72 -22.96
C GLY A 108 10.48 22.55 -22.17
N PRO A 109 11.21 22.82 -21.07
CA PRO A 109 11.86 21.78 -20.30
C PRO A 109 10.81 20.74 -19.91
N VAL A 110 10.93 19.53 -20.43
CA VAL A 110 10.17 18.39 -19.94
C VAL A 110 10.66 18.18 -18.51
N SER A 111 9.99 18.83 -17.58
CA SER A 111 10.27 18.70 -16.16
C SER A 111 9.84 17.31 -15.71
N PHE A 112 10.61 16.31 -16.10
CA PHE A 112 10.47 14.98 -15.56
C PHE A 112 11.00 15.00 -14.13
N LEU A 113 10.10 14.95 -13.18
CA LEU A 113 10.43 14.87 -11.77
C LEU A 113 11.02 13.48 -11.47
N ALA A 114 12.31 13.32 -11.65
CA ALA A 114 13.05 12.22 -11.05
C ALA A 114 13.40 12.60 -9.61
N GLY A 115 12.54 12.31 -8.71
CA GLY A 115 12.67 12.67 -7.30
C GLY A 115 11.61 13.70 -6.93
N THR A 116 10.42 13.22 -6.63
CA THR A 116 9.35 14.05 -6.06
C THR A 116 9.68 14.35 -4.60
N PRO A 117 9.43 15.57 -4.12
CA PRO A 117 9.44 15.83 -2.69
C PRO A 117 8.36 14.99 -2.00
N THR A 118 8.51 14.77 -0.71
CA THR A 118 7.46 14.18 0.10
C THR A 118 6.26 15.11 0.15
N GLU A 119 5.09 14.61 -0.13
CA GLU A 119 3.84 15.36 -0.13
C GLU A 119 2.99 14.97 1.09
N LEU A 120 2.42 15.93 1.75
CA LEU A 120 1.41 15.74 2.78
C LEU A 120 0.04 16.00 2.17
N LEU A 121 -0.76 14.95 1.99
CA LEU A 121 -2.14 15.03 1.55
C LEU A 121 -3.06 15.01 2.77
N MET A 122 -3.91 16.02 2.91
CA MET A 122 -4.85 16.13 4.02
C MET A 122 -6.28 16.17 3.51
N VAL A 123 -7.17 15.44 4.19
CA VAL A 123 -8.62 15.49 3.98
C VAL A 123 -9.24 16.15 5.19
N ASP A 124 -9.92 17.26 4.98
CA ASP A 124 -10.73 17.88 6.01
C ASP A 124 -12.11 17.21 6.02
N THR A 125 -12.40 16.48 7.08
CA THR A 125 -13.68 15.79 7.31
C THR A 125 -14.59 16.57 8.27
N GLY A 126 -14.27 17.83 8.57
CA GLY A 126 -15.10 18.71 9.39
C GLY A 126 -16.46 19.00 8.75
N ALA A 127 -17.48 19.19 9.57
CA ALA A 127 -18.85 19.39 9.11
C ALA A 127 -19.03 20.60 8.16
N GLU A 128 -18.18 21.63 8.26
CA GLU A 128 -18.21 22.78 7.37
C GLU A 128 -17.55 22.49 6.02
N ALA A 129 -16.48 21.71 6.00
CA ALA A 129 -15.81 21.30 4.76
C ALA A 129 -16.69 20.33 3.96
N LEU A 130 -17.38 19.41 4.63
CA LEU A 130 -18.31 18.47 4.00
C LEU A 130 -19.52 19.18 3.35
N LYS A 131 -19.99 20.29 3.90
CA LYS A 131 -21.10 21.09 3.31
C LYS A 131 -20.73 21.74 1.97
N GLN A 132 -19.45 21.85 1.63
CA GLN A 132 -18.97 22.41 0.36
C GLN A 132 -18.81 21.33 -0.72
N LEU A 133 -18.98 20.07 -0.38
CA LEU A 133 -18.96 18.95 -1.34
C LEU A 133 -20.34 18.86 -2.04
N ASP A 134 -20.33 18.33 -3.26
CA ASP A 134 -21.55 18.02 -3.99
C ASP A 134 -22.42 17.02 -3.20
N GLU A 135 -23.75 17.07 -3.40
CA GLU A 135 -24.71 16.21 -2.68
C GLU A 135 -24.34 14.73 -2.73
N ASP A 136 -23.82 14.26 -3.88
CA ASP A 136 -23.35 12.88 -4.06
C ASP A 136 -22.11 12.52 -3.21
N SER A 137 -21.39 13.51 -2.70
CA SER A 137 -20.17 13.32 -1.90
C SER A 137 -20.42 13.36 -0.38
N LEU A 138 -21.60 13.77 0.05
CA LEU A 138 -21.97 13.88 1.47
C LEU A 138 -22.09 12.52 2.18
N ASP A 139 -22.36 11.45 1.42
CA ASP A 139 -22.52 10.10 1.95
C ASP A 139 -21.18 9.34 2.10
N TYR A 140 -20.05 9.92 1.67
CA TYR A 140 -18.75 9.24 1.75
C TYR A 140 -18.19 9.24 3.16
N THR A 141 -17.69 8.10 3.58
CA THR A 141 -16.92 7.98 4.82
C THR A 141 -15.54 8.66 4.69
N ALA A 142 -14.95 9.04 5.82
CA ALA A 142 -13.59 9.61 5.84
C ALA A 142 -12.56 8.73 5.10
N LYS A 143 -12.70 7.40 5.18
CA LYS A 143 -11.83 6.45 4.49
C LYS A 143 -11.98 6.49 2.97
N GLU A 144 -13.21 6.64 2.49
CA GLU A 144 -13.49 6.77 1.06
C GLU A 144 -12.95 8.09 0.51
N LEU A 145 -13.06 9.18 1.25
CA LEU A 145 -12.49 10.47 0.88
C LEU A 145 -10.97 10.40 0.78
N GLU A 146 -10.30 9.77 1.76
CA GLU A 146 -8.86 9.54 1.70
C GLU A 146 -8.47 8.69 0.47
N ALA A 147 -9.20 7.60 0.22
CA ALA A 147 -8.95 6.72 -0.93
C ALA A 147 -9.13 7.45 -2.27
N ARG A 148 -10.16 8.31 -2.40
CA ARG A 148 -10.40 9.15 -3.60
C ARG A 148 -9.30 10.19 -3.81
N LEU A 149 -8.83 10.85 -2.75
CA LEU A 149 -7.71 11.78 -2.82
C LEU A 149 -6.46 11.07 -3.35
N ILE A 150 -6.15 9.90 -2.81
CA ILE A 150 -5.03 9.06 -3.25
C ILE A 150 -5.23 8.60 -4.71
N ALA A 151 -6.43 8.20 -5.10
CA ALA A 151 -6.74 7.84 -6.48
C ALA A 151 -6.47 8.97 -7.46
N GLY A 152 -6.91 10.18 -7.12
CA GLY A 152 -6.62 11.40 -7.88
C GLY A 152 -5.11 11.63 -8.05
N ARG A 153 -4.34 11.48 -6.97
CA ARG A 153 -2.88 11.65 -7.02
C ARG A 153 -2.20 10.56 -7.85
N ILE A 154 -2.60 9.30 -7.71
CA ILE A 154 -2.09 8.18 -8.52
C ILE A 154 -2.30 8.45 -10.01
N ARG A 155 -3.49 8.91 -10.43
CA ARG A 155 -3.76 9.24 -11.84
C ARG A 155 -2.83 10.35 -12.36
N GLN A 156 -2.56 11.38 -11.55
CA GLN A 156 -1.59 12.41 -11.92
C GLN A 156 -0.19 11.83 -12.11
N LEU A 157 0.26 10.96 -11.21
CA LEU A 157 1.60 10.36 -11.24
C LEU A 157 1.82 9.44 -12.45
N VAL A 158 0.77 8.81 -13.00
CA VAL A 158 0.86 7.98 -14.21
C VAL A 158 0.47 8.72 -15.49
N SER A 159 0.01 9.97 -15.40
CA SER A 159 -0.47 10.74 -16.56
C SER A 159 0.62 10.97 -17.61
N GLN A 160 0.21 11.15 -18.86
CA GLN A 160 1.17 11.34 -19.96
C GLN A 160 1.90 12.68 -19.91
N GLY A 161 1.28 13.74 -19.35
CA GLY A 161 1.85 15.10 -19.32
C GLY A 161 2.63 15.44 -18.06
N GLN A 162 2.14 14.98 -16.90
CA GLN A 162 2.66 15.36 -15.58
C GLN A 162 3.13 14.16 -14.76
N GLY A 163 3.20 12.99 -15.36
CA GLY A 163 3.61 11.76 -14.67
C GLY A 163 5.08 11.76 -14.28
N ILE A 164 5.43 10.90 -13.34
CA ILE A 164 6.81 10.72 -12.88
C ILE A 164 7.53 9.62 -13.65
N LEU A 165 8.86 9.68 -13.62
CA LEU A 165 9.73 8.66 -14.18
C LEU A 165 10.28 7.74 -13.09
N VAL A 166 10.31 6.45 -13.40
CA VAL A 166 10.82 5.38 -12.53
C VAL A 166 11.97 4.66 -13.24
N TRP A 167 13.04 4.41 -12.51
CA TRP A 167 14.17 3.65 -13.04
C TRP A 167 13.82 2.17 -13.21
N ASP A 168 13.91 1.68 -14.42
CA ASP A 168 13.72 0.27 -14.75
C ASP A 168 15.07 -0.43 -14.82
N LYS A 169 15.37 -1.22 -13.78
CA LYS A 169 16.65 -1.96 -13.68
C LYS A 169 16.85 -2.95 -14.82
N SER A 170 15.78 -3.52 -15.37
CA SER A 170 15.85 -4.51 -16.44
C SER A 170 16.24 -3.89 -17.77
N ARG A 171 15.90 -2.63 -17.97
CA ARG A 171 16.19 -1.86 -19.19
C ARG A 171 17.38 -0.92 -19.05
N GLY A 172 17.85 -0.68 -17.84
CA GLY A 172 18.88 0.32 -17.57
C GLY A 172 18.47 1.74 -17.97
N ALA A 173 17.17 2.06 -17.88
CA ALA A 173 16.63 3.31 -18.36
C ALA A 173 15.42 3.76 -17.52
N TYR A 174 15.10 5.06 -17.56
CA TYR A 174 13.88 5.60 -16.98
C TYR A 174 12.67 5.31 -17.90
N ARG A 175 11.57 4.95 -17.30
CA ARG A 175 10.26 4.83 -17.94
C ARG A 175 9.19 5.56 -17.15
N ARG A 176 8.04 5.80 -17.76
CA ARG A 176 6.88 6.33 -17.04
C ARG A 176 6.44 5.37 -15.94
N ALA A 177 6.00 5.96 -14.82
CA ALA A 177 5.41 5.20 -13.73
C ALA A 177 4.15 4.45 -14.19
N ARG A 178 3.92 3.29 -13.59
CA ARG A 178 2.74 2.44 -13.78
C ARG A 178 2.07 2.23 -12.43
N TYR A 179 0.83 1.82 -12.41
CA TYR A 179 0.11 1.51 -11.17
C TYR A 179 0.86 0.50 -10.28
N GLY A 180 1.50 -0.51 -10.88
CA GLY A 180 2.30 -1.50 -10.16
C GLY A 180 3.60 -1.00 -9.52
N ASP A 181 4.00 0.24 -9.78
CA ASP A 181 5.17 0.87 -9.13
C ASP A 181 4.81 1.54 -7.80
N MET A 182 3.54 1.57 -7.43
CA MET A 182 3.03 2.29 -6.26
C MET A 182 2.52 1.33 -5.20
N VAL A 183 2.75 1.67 -3.95
CA VAL A 183 2.29 0.89 -2.79
C VAL A 183 1.63 1.83 -1.80
N ILE A 184 0.46 1.44 -1.31
CA ILE A 184 -0.24 2.11 -0.22
C ILE A 184 0.02 1.32 1.06
N LEU A 185 0.61 1.96 2.05
CA LEU A 185 0.89 1.36 3.35
C LEU A 185 -0.14 1.84 4.37
N LEU A 186 -0.87 0.91 4.96
CA LEU A 186 -1.87 1.18 5.99
C LEU A 186 -1.38 0.69 7.34
N ARG A 187 -1.70 1.42 8.41
CA ARG A 187 -1.40 0.98 9.78
C ARG A 187 -2.14 -0.31 10.15
N SER A 188 -3.38 -0.46 9.67
CA SER A 188 -4.19 -1.66 9.83
C SER A 188 -4.89 -1.97 8.52
N MET A 189 -4.89 -3.23 8.13
CA MET A 189 -5.59 -3.68 6.93
C MET A 189 -7.09 -3.85 7.18
N THR A 190 -7.47 -4.23 8.40
CA THR A 190 -8.87 -4.53 8.76
C THR A 190 -9.75 -3.29 8.64
N GLY A 191 -10.78 -3.37 7.83
CA GLY A 191 -11.76 -2.31 7.60
C GLY A 191 -11.23 -1.09 6.84
N TRP A 192 -10.00 -1.17 6.28
CA TRP A 192 -9.42 -0.15 5.41
C TRP A 192 -9.12 -0.67 4.02
N SER A 193 -8.49 -1.86 3.93
CA SER A 193 -8.03 -2.40 2.64
C SER A 193 -9.16 -2.60 1.65
N GLU A 194 -10.31 -3.09 2.08
CA GLU A 194 -11.47 -3.30 1.22
C GLU A 194 -12.01 -1.99 0.66
N VAL A 195 -12.15 -0.96 1.52
CA VAL A 195 -12.61 0.37 1.10
C VAL A 195 -11.65 0.94 0.06
N PHE A 196 -10.32 0.89 0.32
CA PHE A 196 -9.32 1.41 -0.61
C PHE A 196 -9.33 0.65 -1.94
N VAL A 197 -9.38 -0.68 -1.92
CA VAL A 197 -9.42 -1.48 -3.16
C VAL A 197 -10.69 -1.15 -3.95
N ASN A 198 -11.85 -1.11 -3.32
CA ASN A 198 -13.11 -0.82 -3.98
C ASN A 198 -13.12 0.58 -4.62
N VAL A 199 -12.70 1.60 -3.87
CA VAL A 199 -12.63 2.97 -4.40
C VAL A 199 -11.65 3.06 -5.56
N LEU A 200 -10.44 2.50 -5.44
CA LEU A 200 -9.43 2.53 -6.50
C LEU A 200 -9.92 1.81 -7.76
N MET A 201 -10.53 0.64 -7.62
CA MET A 201 -11.08 -0.11 -8.76
C MET A 201 -12.24 0.64 -9.43
N ASN A 202 -13.13 1.26 -8.66
CA ASN A 202 -14.21 2.09 -9.21
C ASN A 202 -13.69 3.32 -9.96
N GLU A 203 -12.53 3.86 -9.55
CA GLU A 203 -11.83 4.95 -10.21
C GLU A 203 -10.96 4.48 -11.40
N GLY A 204 -11.06 3.20 -11.79
CA GLY A 204 -10.31 2.61 -12.91
C GLY A 204 -8.84 2.32 -12.61
N ILE A 205 -8.43 2.32 -11.34
CA ILE A 205 -7.08 2.02 -10.90
C ILE A 205 -7.03 0.56 -10.42
N PRO A 206 -6.31 -0.35 -11.12
CA PRO A 206 -6.19 -1.73 -10.69
C PRO A 206 -5.44 -1.80 -9.35
N ALA A 207 -6.09 -2.30 -8.33
CA ALA A 207 -5.55 -2.43 -6.99
C ALA A 207 -5.88 -3.79 -6.39
N PHE A 208 -5.00 -4.30 -5.55
CA PHE A 208 -5.27 -5.49 -4.74
C PHE A 208 -4.66 -5.34 -3.36
N ALA A 209 -5.28 -5.97 -2.37
CA ALA A 209 -4.74 -6.01 -1.02
C ALA A 209 -4.36 -7.45 -0.67
N GLN A 210 -3.16 -7.65 -0.14
CA GLN A 210 -2.73 -8.94 0.37
C GLN A 210 -3.35 -9.17 1.76
N THR A 211 -4.65 -9.47 1.80
CA THR A 211 -5.35 -9.80 3.04
C THR A 211 -5.30 -11.31 3.26
N ARG A 212 -4.98 -11.71 4.49
CA ARG A 212 -5.16 -13.11 4.93
C ARG A 212 -6.60 -13.41 5.32
N THR A 213 -7.41 -12.37 5.49
CA THR A 213 -8.84 -12.43 5.84
C THR A 213 -9.64 -12.18 4.57
N GLY A 214 -10.45 -13.12 4.18
CA GLY A 214 -11.29 -12.99 2.99
C GLY A 214 -11.30 -14.22 2.09
N TYR A 215 -10.29 -15.08 2.19
CA TYR A 215 -10.28 -16.32 1.41
C TYR A 215 -11.53 -17.16 1.67
N PHE A 216 -11.94 -17.27 2.94
CA PHE A 216 -13.14 -18.03 3.34
C PHE A 216 -14.46 -17.29 3.09
N ASN A 217 -14.42 -16.00 2.76
CA ASN A 217 -15.58 -15.15 2.45
C ASN A 217 -15.75 -14.90 0.95
N THR A 218 -14.98 -15.59 0.11
CA THR A 218 -15.22 -15.55 -1.34
C THR A 218 -16.40 -16.44 -1.67
N VAL A 219 -17.22 -16.03 -2.63
CA VAL A 219 -18.44 -16.76 -3.02
C VAL A 219 -18.13 -18.22 -3.39
N GLU A 220 -16.98 -18.46 -4.03
CA GLU A 220 -16.55 -19.80 -4.44
C GLU A 220 -16.24 -20.68 -3.22
N VAL A 221 -15.54 -20.14 -2.22
CA VAL A 221 -15.19 -20.88 -1.00
C VAL A 221 -16.42 -21.08 -0.13
N GLU A 222 -17.26 -20.06 0.06
CA GLU A 222 -18.54 -20.18 0.78
C GLU A 222 -19.46 -21.22 0.13
N THR A 223 -19.49 -21.27 -1.20
CA THR A 223 -20.25 -22.28 -1.94
C THR A 223 -19.75 -23.70 -1.64
N VAL A 224 -18.43 -23.90 -1.66
CA VAL A 224 -17.83 -25.21 -1.34
C VAL A 224 -18.06 -25.58 0.12
N LEU A 225 -17.91 -24.63 1.06
CA LEU A 225 -18.19 -24.86 2.47
C LEU A 225 -19.67 -25.20 2.71
N SER A 226 -20.57 -24.52 2.01
CA SER A 226 -22.01 -24.84 2.04
C SER A 226 -22.29 -26.25 1.50
N LEU A 227 -21.63 -26.65 0.41
CA LEU A 227 -21.75 -28.01 -0.12
C LEU A 227 -21.27 -29.06 0.89
N LEU A 228 -20.12 -28.83 1.53
CA LEU A 228 -19.61 -29.73 2.57
C LEU A 228 -20.57 -29.80 3.77
N SER A 229 -21.17 -28.68 4.16
CA SER A 229 -22.17 -28.63 5.23
C SER A 229 -23.44 -29.43 4.88
N VAL A 230 -23.89 -29.37 3.62
CA VAL A 230 -25.04 -30.16 3.13
C VAL A 230 -24.71 -31.65 3.07
N VAL A 231 -23.48 -32.02 2.70
CA VAL A 231 -23.03 -33.43 2.69
C VAL A 231 -22.99 -34.00 4.12
N ASP A 232 -22.55 -33.20 5.09
CA ASP A 232 -22.52 -33.59 6.51
C ASP A 232 -23.94 -33.67 7.09
N ASN A 233 -24.75 -32.63 6.83
CA ASN A 233 -26.14 -32.59 7.30
C ASN A 233 -27.05 -31.87 6.28
N PRO A 234 -27.87 -32.64 5.52
CA PRO A 234 -28.75 -32.08 4.47
C PRO A 234 -29.97 -31.31 5.03
N MET A 235 -30.21 -31.33 6.33
CA MET A 235 -31.34 -30.63 6.97
C MET A 235 -31.02 -29.17 7.30
N GLN A 236 -29.94 -28.60 6.73
CA GLN A 236 -29.56 -27.20 6.91
C GLN A 236 -30.06 -26.35 5.74
N ASP A 237 -31.13 -25.61 5.94
CA ASP A 237 -31.82 -24.86 4.87
C ASP A 237 -30.93 -23.82 4.20
N ILE A 238 -30.12 -23.05 4.95
CA ILE A 238 -29.27 -21.98 4.40
C ILE A 238 -28.15 -22.54 3.52
N PRO A 239 -27.32 -23.48 3.97
CA PRO A 239 -26.32 -24.12 3.11
C PRO A 239 -26.94 -24.81 1.89
N LEU A 240 -28.09 -25.50 2.07
CA LEU A 240 -28.80 -26.16 0.98
C LEU A 240 -29.24 -25.14 -0.09
N ALA A 241 -29.89 -24.06 0.30
CA ALA A 241 -30.31 -23.00 -0.61
C ALA A 241 -29.12 -22.36 -1.35
N ALA A 242 -28.01 -22.13 -0.63
CA ALA A 242 -26.78 -21.57 -1.23
C ALA A 242 -26.20 -22.51 -2.30
N VAL A 243 -26.17 -23.82 -2.06
CA VAL A 243 -25.70 -24.83 -3.04
C VAL A 243 -26.62 -24.91 -4.24
N MET A 244 -27.94 -24.92 -4.02
CA MET A 244 -28.93 -25.01 -5.10
C MET A 244 -28.86 -23.81 -6.06
N ARG A 245 -28.67 -22.61 -5.52
CA ARG A 245 -28.51 -21.38 -6.30
C ARG A 245 -27.14 -21.25 -6.98
N SER A 246 -26.14 -21.97 -6.48
CA SER A 246 -24.78 -21.90 -7.00
C SER A 246 -24.65 -22.52 -8.39
N PRO A 247 -23.55 -22.22 -9.13
CA PRO A 247 -23.24 -22.87 -10.40
C PRO A 247 -23.14 -24.40 -10.34
N ILE A 248 -23.04 -24.99 -9.15
CA ILE A 248 -22.99 -26.46 -8.95
C ILE A 248 -24.31 -27.10 -9.33
N VAL A 249 -25.43 -26.49 -8.95
CA VAL A 249 -26.80 -27.01 -9.24
C VAL A 249 -27.48 -26.11 -10.28
N GLY A 250 -27.34 -24.79 -10.18
CA GLY A 250 -27.80 -23.82 -11.17
C GLY A 250 -29.30 -23.55 -11.13
N MET A 251 -29.97 -23.75 -9.99
CA MET A 251 -31.38 -23.42 -9.84
C MET A 251 -31.59 -21.91 -9.78
N ASP A 252 -32.61 -21.43 -10.47
CA ASP A 252 -33.06 -20.04 -10.38
C ASP A 252 -34.02 -19.83 -9.18
N ASP A 253 -34.36 -18.54 -8.94
CA ASP A 253 -35.21 -18.17 -7.80
C ASP A 253 -36.65 -18.68 -7.97
N GLU A 254 -37.14 -18.84 -9.20
CA GLU A 254 -38.47 -19.35 -9.52
C GLU A 254 -38.55 -20.85 -9.25
N GLU A 255 -37.57 -21.64 -9.70
CA GLU A 255 -37.45 -23.07 -9.46
C GLU A 255 -37.37 -23.38 -7.93
N MET A 256 -36.58 -22.59 -7.20
CA MET A 256 -36.48 -22.71 -5.74
C MET A 256 -37.82 -22.41 -5.08
N ALA A 257 -38.55 -21.38 -5.52
CA ALA A 257 -39.88 -21.02 -4.99
C ALA A 257 -40.89 -22.13 -5.25
N TRP A 258 -40.89 -22.72 -6.45
CA TRP A 258 -41.76 -23.88 -6.79
C TRP A 258 -41.49 -25.09 -5.91
N MET A 259 -40.23 -25.42 -5.70
CA MET A 259 -39.83 -26.52 -4.83
C MET A 259 -40.30 -26.32 -3.39
N MET A 260 -40.11 -25.11 -2.83
CA MET A 260 -40.56 -24.77 -1.47
C MET A 260 -42.10 -24.82 -1.34
N ALA A 261 -42.83 -24.37 -2.36
CA ALA A 261 -44.29 -24.46 -2.39
C ALA A 261 -44.80 -25.91 -2.45
N ALA A 262 -44.14 -26.75 -3.24
CA ALA A 262 -44.45 -28.19 -3.31
C ALA A 262 -44.19 -28.91 -1.98
N TYR A 263 -43.10 -28.61 -1.30
CA TYR A 263 -42.77 -29.16 0.02
C TYR A 263 -43.83 -28.81 1.06
N LYS A 264 -44.21 -27.50 1.19
CA LYS A 264 -45.22 -27.03 2.12
C LYS A 264 -46.63 -27.68 1.89
N ARG A 265 -46.93 -28.07 0.65
CA ARG A 265 -48.22 -28.68 0.31
C ARG A 265 -48.26 -30.15 0.68
N ASN A 266 -47.13 -30.81 0.86
CA ASN A 266 -47.02 -32.24 1.18
C ASN A 266 -46.62 -32.51 2.65
N SER A 267 -46.35 -31.46 3.44
CA SER A 267 -46.15 -31.48 4.88
C SER A 267 -47.43 -31.10 5.61
#